data_f7fcfb4f3a9d4c515f6afead3fbe0679
#
_entry.id   f7fcfb4f3a9d4c515f6afead3fbe0679
#
_cell.length_a   1.000
_cell.length_b   1.000
_cell.length_c   1.000
_cell.angle_alpha   90.00
_cell.angle_beta   90.00
_cell.angle_gamma   90.00
#
_symmetry.space_group_name_H-M   'P 1'
#
loop_
_entity.id
_entity.type
_entity.pdbx_description
1 polymer ?
#
loop_
_entity_poly.entity_id
_entity_poly.type
_entity_poly.pdbx_seq_one_letter_code
_entity_poly.pdbx_strand_id
1 'polypeptide(L)'
;ILLSIYSCCREKDLKYSLNAAGKNRIELEKVLEHYKDSGPKYDAACFLIKNMPGYYSYAKSSGLDSLRKIQSVIFHKKHFPRDLQDKWSKFSYKSTPKVYDCHVIKAEYLIENIDLAFAAWQKRPWRHSLSFDEFCEWILPYRIGDEPLENWRKVFYQKYSAVLDSLYKGNDMMVAADSLIRFVKRESGYVYSDELSLPHLGALFLQKNCVGYCRESCDLSVYVLRSVGIPVATDFIISAPEAQGGHSWNVIKDGTGIIPFEYDEGKVTQGYDDKRLKGKIYRQCFGKQKKDITGIMDRSEIPAILKFPYIKDVTGEYFGENSVEIEVDETECGQYAYLGVFSFPGWKAIDMALHQNGKANMKNIEPGVIYVPLASNHNGSLFHTIGFPFWLTDKGLKYFQPEKEVETVELFRKYPLRKWTRFHISEIIGSHLDVSNSLDFRQSELLYMVADTPRVNYNQVICHPQKKYRYVRYQAAADKPARIAELMLFRSEEDTVNLPFKIINGSEPCKGNEKEVKENICDGNYLTYFLSDEKGGYVTLDLGKDEWIKKIVYVPRNDENFISMGHEYELFY
;
A
#
# COMPACT_ATOMS: atom_id res chain seq x y z
N ILE A 1 45.19 -6.19 3.49
CA ILE A 1 44.92 -4.90 2.79
C ILE A 1 43.41 -4.60 2.81
N LEU A 2 42.53 -5.55 2.51
CA LEU A 2 41.08 -5.35 2.57
C LEU A 2 40.55 -5.02 3.99
N LEU A 3 41.07 -5.67 5.03
CA LEU A 3 40.72 -5.41 6.43
C LEU A 3 41.12 -4.00 6.90
N SER A 4 42.27 -3.45 6.43
CA SER A 4 42.70 -2.10 6.79
C SER A 4 41.91 -1.00 6.13
N ILE A 5 41.40 -1.21 4.91
CA ILE A 5 40.53 -0.26 4.20
C ILE A 5 39.15 -0.21 4.85
N TYR A 6 38.60 -1.35 5.29
CA TYR A 6 37.32 -1.42 6.01
C TYR A 6 37.37 -0.71 7.37
N SER A 7 38.47 -0.82 8.11
CA SER A 7 38.67 -0.12 9.39
C SER A 7 38.72 1.40 9.19
N CYS A 8 39.48 1.86 8.18
CA CYS A 8 39.60 3.29 7.90
C CYS A 8 38.29 3.98 7.45
N CYS A 9 37.44 3.28 6.67
CA CYS A 9 36.13 3.79 6.31
C CYS A 9 35.17 3.86 7.51
N ARG A 10 35.21 2.84 8.39
CA ARG A 10 34.41 2.81 9.63
C ARG A 10 34.73 4.01 10.55
N GLU A 11 36.00 4.37 10.68
CA GLU A 11 36.42 5.52 11.49
C GLU A 11 36.01 6.87 10.90
N LYS A 12 36.05 7.03 9.57
CA LYS A 12 35.63 8.26 8.89
C LYS A 12 34.13 8.54 9.09
N ASP A 13 33.28 7.53 8.90
CA ASP A 13 31.84 7.66 9.04
C ASP A 13 31.44 7.95 10.49
N LEU A 14 32.07 7.28 11.46
CA LEU A 14 31.84 7.55 12.87
C LEU A 14 32.25 8.98 13.24
N LYS A 15 33.42 9.43 12.80
CA LYS A 15 33.92 10.80 13.03
C LYS A 15 33.01 11.85 12.40
N TYR A 16 32.51 11.58 11.18
CA TYR A 16 31.51 12.45 10.55
C TYR A 16 30.26 12.58 11.41
N SER A 17 29.71 11.47 11.89
CA SER A 17 28.47 11.45 12.68
C SER A 17 28.64 12.14 14.03
N LEU A 18 29.78 11.97 14.68
CA LEU A 18 30.11 12.69 15.93
C LEU A 18 30.23 14.20 15.70
N ASN A 19 30.79 14.61 14.57
CA ASN A 19 30.87 16.04 14.21
C ASN A 19 29.47 16.61 13.86
N ALA A 20 28.66 15.86 13.12
CA ALA A 20 27.30 16.23 12.78
C ALA A 20 26.40 16.42 14.03
N ALA A 21 26.68 15.72 15.12
CA ALA A 21 25.94 15.84 16.38
C ALA A 21 26.13 17.21 17.09
N GLY A 22 27.13 17.99 16.71
CA GLY A 22 27.37 19.31 17.28
C GLY A 22 27.50 19.27 18.79
N LYS A 23 26.68 20.06 19.53
CA LYS A 23 26.69 20.10 20.99
C LYS A 23 26.30 18.77 21.66
N ASN A 24 25.53 17.90 20.97
CA ASN A 24 25.09 16.61 21.48
C ASN A 24 26.15 15.49 21.34
N ARG A 25 27.30 15.80 20.72
CA ARG A 25 28.42 14.88 20.57
C ARG A 25 28.80 14.20 21.87
N ILE A 26 28.79 14.94 22.98
CA ILE A 26 29.13 14.42 24.32
C ILE A 26 28.23 13.23 24.71
N GLU A 27 26.94 13.25 24.35
CA GLU A 27 26.04 12.13 24.64
C GLU A 27 26.42 10.88 23.83
N LEU A 28 26.82 11.04 22.56
CA LEU A 28 27.25 9.93 21.74
C LEU A 28 28.59 9.36 22.20
N GLU A 29 29.53 10.21 22.61
CA GLU A 29 30.82 9.79 23.16
C GLU A 29 30.66 9.04 24.50
N LYS A 30 29.68 9.41 25.36
CA LYS A 30 29.35 8.64 26.56
C LYS A 30 28.93 7.21 26.24
N VAL A 31 28.17 6.97 25.15
CA VAL A 31 27.77 5.62 24.74
C VAL A 31 29.01 4.80 24.32
N LEU A 32 29.90 5.41 23.53
CA LEU A 32 31.13 4.75 23.09
C LEU A 32 32.05 4.42 24.27
N GLU A 33 32.22 5.35 25.22
CA GLU A 33 33.00 5.11 26.41
C GLU A 33 32.40 4.02 27.31
N HIS A 34 31.05 4.00 27.45
CA HIS A 34 30.34 2.97 28.21
C HIS A 34 30.61 1.55 27.69
N TYR A 35 30.74 1.39 26.38
CA TYR A 35 30.94 0.07 25.74
C TYR A 35 32.37 -0.20 25.27
N LYS A 36 33.36 0.67 25.53
CA LYS A 36 34.73 0.60 24.96
C LYS A 36 35.38 -0.78 25.07
N ASP A 37 35.14 -1.49 26.16
CA ASP A 37 35.69 -2.81 26.42
C ASP A 37 34.67 -3.94 26.27
N SER A 38 33.51 -3.66 25.67
CA SER A 38 32.37 -4.60 25.61
C SER A 38 32.24 -5.34 24.25
N GLY A 39 33.26 -5.29 23.39
CA GLY A 39 33.30 -6.01 22.12
C GLY A 39 32.07 -5.76 21.24
N PRO A 40 31.20 -6.75 21.01
CA PRO A 40 30.05 -6.58 20.11
C PRO A 40 29.11 -5.44 20.46
N LYS A 41 28.95 -5.06 21.73
CA LYS A 41 28.13 -3.92 22.11
C LYS A 41 28.75 -2.60 21.70
N TYR A 42 30.09 -2.49 21.72
CA TYR A 42 30.80 -1.34 21.16
C TYR A 42 30.57 -1.22 19.65
N ASP A 43 30.68 -2.32 18.92
CA ASP A 43 30.42 -2.33 17.48
C ASP A 43 28.96 -1.97 17.15
N ALA A 44 28.03 -2.42 17.98
CA ALA A 44 26.61 -2.05 17.87
C ALA A 44 26.40 -0.55 18.12
N ALA A 45 27.05 0.04 19.12
CA ALA A 45 27.01 1.48 19.37
C ALA A 45 27.60 2.26 18.18
N CYS A 46 28.74 1.82 17.65
CA CYS A 46 29.31 2.41 16.44
C CYS A 46 28.37 2.31 15.24
N PHE A 47 27.68 1.17 15.05
CA PHE A 47 26.70 1.01 13.97
C PHE A 47 25.55 1.99 14.09
N LEU A 48 24.95 2.15 15.26
CA LEU A 48 23.84 3.10 15.47
C LEU A 48 24.31 4.55 15.26
N ILE A 49 25.44 4.94 15.82
CA ILE A 49 25.94 6.32 15.78
C ILE A 49 26.33 6.72 14.33
N LYS A 50 27.06 5.87 13.62
CA LYS A 50 27.49 6.20 12.24
C LYS A 50 26.35 6.37 11.25
N ASN A 51 25.20 5.72 11.48
CA ASN A 51 24.03 5.79 10.60
C ASN A 51 22.98 6.84 11.05
N MET A 52 23.16 7.43 12.22
CA MET A 52 22.21 8.36 12.85
C MET A 52 21.97 9.70 12.13
N PRO A 53 22.94 10.36 11.47
CA PRO A 53 22.77 11.75 11.01
C PRO A 53 21.62 11.99 10.04
N GLY A 54 21.15 10.96 9.33
CA GLY A 54 20.01 11.07 8.41
C GLY A 54 18.64 10.90 9.08
N TYR A 55 18.61 10.47 10.34
CA TYR A 55 17.36 10.21 11.06
C TYR A 55 16.86 11.44 11.80
N TYR A 56 15.55 11.65 11.74
CA TYR A 56 14.88 12.79 12.37
C TYR A 56 13.45 12.43 12.76
N SER A 57 12.88 13.24 13.60
CA SER A 57 11.43 13.35 13.84
C SER A 57 10.97 14.77 13.56
N TYR A 58 9.66 14.99 13.52
CA TYR A 58 9.12 16.34 13.42
C TYR A 58 9.00 16.97 14.82
N ALA A 59 9.27 18.27 14.92
CA ALA A 59 9.04 19.02 16.14
C ALA A 59 7.56 18.94 16.55
N LYS A 60 7.29 19.13 17.85
CA LYS A 60 5.91 19.21 18.34
C LYS A 60 5.17 20.33 17.63
N SER A 61 3.99 20.04 17.09
CA SER A 61 3.13 21.03 16.45
C SER A 61 1.66 20.70 16.69
N SER A 62 0.85 21.73 16.82
CA SER A 62 -0.61 21.58 17.00
C SER A 62 -1.26 20.87 15.82
N GLY A 63 -0.71 21.00 14.61
CA GLY A 63 -1.16 20.27 13.42
C GLY A 63 -0.98 18.77 13.57
N LEU A 64 0.24 18.30 13.89
CA LEU A 64 0.51 16.87 14.13
C LEU A 64 -0.31 16.30 15.29
N ASP A 65 -0.44 17.05 16.39
CA ASP A 65 -1.22 16.61 17.53
C ASP A 65 -2.71 16.45 17.17
N SER A 66 -3.24 17.38 16.37
CA SER A 66 -4.62 17.31 15.87
C SER A 66 -4.83 16.11 14.94
N LEU A 67 -3.92 15.85 14.01
CA LEU A 67 -3.98 14.71 13.11
C LEU A 67 -3.92 13.38 13.87
N ARG A 68 -3.03 13.24 14.85
CA ARG A 68 -2.94 12.07 15.74
C ARG A 68 -4.20 11.87 16.58
N LYS A 69 -4.79 12.98 17.07
CA LYS A 69 -6.07 12.91 17.78
C LYS A 69 -7.19 12.39 16.88
N ILE A 70 -7.25 12.82 15.63
CA ILE A 70 -8.22 12.30 14.67
C ILE A 70 -8.00 10.80 14.44
N GLN A 71 -6.76 10.34 14.27
CA GLN A 71 -6.46 8.91 14.14
C GLN A 71 -6.92 8.09 15.36
N SER A 72 -6.70 8.61 16.56
CA SER A 72 -7.20 7.96 17.77
C SER A 72 -8.73 7.86 17.78
N VAL A 73 -9.44 8.88 17.33
CA VAL A 73 -10.92 8.83 17.20
C VAL A 73 -11.35 7.80 16.17
N ILE A 74 -10.68 7.72 15.01
CA ILE A 74 -10.94 6.71 13.98
C ILE A 74 -10.79 5.30 14.56
N PHE A 75 -9.71 5.06 15.31
CA PHE A 75 -9.49 3.76 15.96
C PHE A 75 -10.64 3.36 16.88
N HIS A 76 -11.11 4.27 17.72
CA HIS A 76 -12.20 3.99 18.67
C HIS A 76 -13.56 3.85 17.99
N LYS A 77 -13.82 4.62 16.94
CA LYS A 77 -15.08 4.54 16.17
C LYS A 77 -15.10 3.44 15.12
N LYS A 78 -13.93 2.83 14.82
CA LYS A 78 -13.76 1.79 13.77
C LYS A 78 -14.09 2.25 12.35
N HIS A 79 -14.24 3.53 12.11
CA HIS A 79 -14.43 4.16 10.80
C HIS A 79 -13.94 5.61 10.81
N PHE A 80 -13.76 6.21 9.63
CA PHE A 80 -13.36 7.61 9.49
C PHE A 80 -14.60 8.51 9.33
N PRO A 81 -15.06 9.21 10.40
CA PRO A 81 -16.24 10.06 10.34
C PRO A 81 -16.07 11.21 9.33
N ARG A 82 -17.13 11.53 8.59
CA ARG A 82 -17.11 12.55 7.52
C ARG A 82 -16.71 13.94 8.03
N ASP A 83 -17.19 14.34 9.21
CA ASP A 83 -16.81 15.61 9.84
C ASP A 83 -15.32 15.70 10.20
N LEU A 84 -14.66 14.57 10.36
CA LEU A 84 -13.22 14.49 10.60
C LEU A 84 -12.41 14.43 9.29
N GLN A 85 -12.96 13.92 8.19
CA GLN A 85 -12.35 14.00 6.86
C GLN A 85 -12.16 15.47 6.43
N ASP A 86 -13.19 16.30 6.61
CA ASP A 86 -13.13 17.73 6.33
C ASP A 86 -12.11 18.46 7.24
N LYS A 87 -11.97 18.03 8.49
CA LYS A 87 -10.97 18.58 9.42
C LYS A 87 -9.56 18.11 9.06
N TRP A 88 -9.41 16.84 8.66
CA TRP A 88 -8.12 16.26 8.28
C TRP A 88 -7.45 17.06 7.17
N SER A 89 -8.20 17.41 6.12
CA SER A 89 -7.69 18.18 4.98
C SER A 89 -7.17 19.58 5.33
N LYS A 90 -7.59 20.14 6.47
CA LYS A 90 -7.20 21.48 6.95
C LYS A 90 -5.86 21.48 7.69
N PHE A 91 -5.36 20.32 8.14
CA PHE A 91 -4.10 20.22 8.85
C PHE A 91 -2.97 19.81 7.91
N SER A 92 -1.80 20.40 8.12
CA SER A 92 -0.57 20.04 7.42
C SER A 92 0.59 19.99 8.39
N TYR A 93 1.47 19.05 8.19
CA TYR A 93 2.73 18.94 8.93
C TYR A 93 3.96 19.29 8.08
N LYS A 94 3.78 19.54 6.78
CA LYS A 94 4.90 19.72 5.82
C LYS A 94 5.84 20.88 6.16
N SER A 95 5.33 21.90 6.84
CA SER A 95 6.13 23.04 7.33
C SER A 95 6.71 22.82 8.74
N THR A 96 6.44 21.70 9.39
CA THR A 96 6.95 21.41 10.75
C THR A 96 8.46 21.14 10.68
N PRO A 97 9.29 21.82 11.52
CA PRO A 97 10.72 21.61 11.51
C PRO A 97 11.12 20.18 11.85
N LYS A 98 12.19 19.70 11.21
CA LYS A 98 12.82 18.43 11.52
C LYS A 98 13.75 18.56 12.72
N VAL A 99 13.71 17.57 13.60
CA VAL A 99 14.58 17.43 14.77
C VAL A 99 15.44 16.19 14.55
N TYR A 100 16.70 16.39 14.19
CA TYR A 100 17.62 15.30 13.93
C TYR A 100 18.04 14.57 15.20
N ASP A 101 18.04 13.24 15.17
CA ASP A 101 18.34 12.41 16.33
C ASP A 101 19.74 12.69 16.91
N CYS A 102 20.74 12.84 16.04
CA CYS A 102 22.10 13.12 16.46
C CYS A 102 22.21 14.41 17.31
N HIS A 103 21.26 15.33 17.19
CA HIS A 103 21.25 16.60 17.96
C HIS A 103 20.56 16.49 19.33
N VAL A 104 19.76 15.43 19.57
CA VAL A 104 18.88 15.40 20.75
C VAL A 104 18.92 14.08 21.54
N ILE A 105 19.37 12.98 20.94
CA ILE A 105 19.36 11.66 21.55
C ILE A 105 20.27 11.62 22.78
N LYS A 106 19.84 10.92 23.84
CA LYS A 106 20.58 10.81 25.09
C LYS A 106 21.34 9.49 25.17
N ALA A 107 22.46 9.50 25.90
CA ALA A 107 23.28 8.31 26.09
C ALA A 107 22.49 7.17 26.71
N GLU A 108 21.72 7.46 27.75
CA GLU A 108 20.92 6.47 28.46
C GLU A 108 19.92 5.77 27.55
N TYR A 109 19.32 6.51 26.60
CA TYR A 109 18.38 5.96 25.61
C TYR A 109 19.07 4.91 24.71
N LEU A 110 20.24 5.25 24.16
CA LEU A 110 20.99 4.32 23.29
C LEU A 110 21.51 3.12 24.08
N ILE A 111 22.04 3.33 25.27
CA ILE A 111 22.53 2.26 26.15
C ILE A 111 21.39 1.29 26.47
N GLU A 112 20.22 1.78 26.92
CA GLU A 112 19.08 0.93 27.22
C GLU A 112 18.59 0.18 25.95
N ASN A 113 18.55 0.85 24.79
CA ASN A 113 18.18 0.20 23.52
C ASN A 113 19.15 -0.95 23.15
N ILE A 114 20.46 -0.72 23.26
CA ILE A 114 21.48 -1.72 22.95
C ILE A 114 21.37 -2.90 23.91
N ASP A 115 21.31 -2.64 25.22
CA ASP A 115 21.25 -3.69 26.24
C ASP A 115 20.01 -4.57 26.08
N LEU A 116 18.84 -3.96 25.85
CA LEU A 116 17.60 -4.70 25.63
C LEU A 116 17.58 -5.46 24.31
N ALA A 117 18.18 -4.92 23.23
CA ALA A 117 18.30 -5.63 21.96
C ALA A 117 19.16 -6.88 22.11
N PHE A 118 20.32 -6.78 22.79
CA PHE A 118 21.16 -7.93 23.09
C PHE A 118 20.46 -8.93 24.01
N ALA A 119 19.79 -8.49 25.07
CA ALA A 119 19.05 -9.36 25.98
C ALA A 119 17.94 -10.12 25.23
N ALA A 120 17.19 -9.45 24.36
CA ALA A 120 16.16 -10.07 23.54
C ALA A 120 16.74 -11.12 22.59
N TRP A 121 17.83 -10.79 21.88
CA TRP A 121 18.47 -11.67 20.90
C TRP A 121 19.10 -12.89 21.58
N GLN A 122 19.91 -12.67 22.65
CA GLN A 122 20.62 -13.74 23.35
C GLN A 122 19.68 -14.73 24.06
N LYS A 123 18.50 -14.28 24.45
CA LYS A 123 17.48 -15.13 25.08
C LYS A 123 16.90 -16.19 24.13
N ARG A 124 16.98 -16.01 22.83
CA ARG A 124 16.25 -16.81 21.86
C ARG A 124 17.06 -17.98 21.30
N PRO A 125 16.44 -19.16 21.10
CA PRO A 125 17.15 -20.33 20.55
C PRO A 125 17.67 -20.09 19.12
N TRP A 126 16.99 -19.26 18.33
CA TRP A 126 17.36 -18.91 16.95
C TRP A 126 18.44 -17.84 16.82
N ARG A 127 19.05 -17.38 17.92
CA ARG A 127 20.11 -16.35 17.90
C ARG A 127 21.29 -16.67 16.96
N HIS A 128 21.55 -17.96 16.71
CA HIS A 128 22.64 -18.42 15.88
C HIS A 128 22.33 -18.41 14.37
N SER A 129 21.08 -18.15 13.99
CA SER A 129 20.68 -18.04 12.57
C SER A 129 21.08 -16.69 11.93
N LEU A 130 21.56 -15.74 12.74
CA LEU A 130 21.94 -14.41 12.28
C LEU A 130 23.43 -14.15 12.55
N SER A 131 24.11 -13.55 11.58
CA SER A 131 25.38 -12.89 11.79
C SER A 131 25.22 -11.63 12.67
N PHE A 132 26.32 -11.12 13.18
CA PHE A 132 26.30 -9.88 13.96
C PHE A 132 25.87 -8.66 13.13
N ASP A 133 26.27 -8.57 11.86
CA ASP A 133 25.85 -7.50 10.96
C ASP A 133 24.33 -7.55 10.70
N GLU A 134 23.76 -8.74 10.56
CA GLU A 134 22.31 -8.94 10.46
C GLU A 134 21.59 -8.58 11.75
N PHE A 135 22.12 -8.94 12.92
CA PHE A 135 21.58 -8.45 14.21
C PHE A 135 21.54 -6.92 14.25
N CYS A 136 22.61 -6.26 13.84
CA CYS A 136 22.69 -4.80 13.80
C CYS A 136 21.65 -4.17 12.88
N GLU A 137 21.29 -4.81 11.77
CA GLU A 137 20.33 -4.27 10.81
C GLU A 137 18.88 -4.64 11.15
N TRP A 138 18.63 -5.87 11.62
CA TRP A 138 17.29 -6.43 11.71
C TRP A 138 16.65 -6.38 13.11
N ILE A 139 17.48 -6.31 14.18
CA ILE A 139 17.00 -6.32 15.58
C ILE A 139 17.37 -5.05 16.33
N LEU A 140 18.62 -4.59 16.22
CA LEU A 140 19.19 -3.51 17.00
C LEU A 140 18.57 -2.12 16.78
N PRO A 141 18.09 -1.73 15.58
CA PRO A 141 17.67 -0.37 15.32
C PRO A 141 16.63 0.16 16.33
N TYR A 142 16.86 1.39 16.79
CA TYR A 142 15.97 2.08 17.73
C TYR A 142 14.81 2.81 17.03
N ARG A 143 14.84 2.89 15.71
CA ARG A 143 13.96 3.66 14.85
C ARG A 143 13.60 2.87 13.59
N ILE A 144 12.45 3.18 13.00
CA ILE A 144 12.00 2.66 11.71
C ILE A 144 12.07 3.76 10.64
N GLY A 145 11.45 4.91 10.87
CA GLY A 145 11.36 6.01 9.92
C GLY A 145 11.53 7.38 10.59
N ASP A 146 10.53 8.24 10.46
CA ASP A 146 10.51 9.61 10.98
C ASP A 146 9.57 9.77 12.20
N GLU A 147 9.29 8.68 12.89
CA GLU A 147 8.50 8.66 14.11
C GLU A 147 9.14 9.46 15.26
N PRO A 148 8.36 9.86 16.29
CA PRO A 148 8.91 10.44 17.51
C PRO A 148 9.94 9.52 18.17
N LEU A 149 10.98 10.11 18.72
CA LEU A 149 11.96 9.38 19.52
C LEU A 149 11.35 8.98 20.87
N GLU A 150 11.01 7.70 21.02
CA GLU A 150 10.31 7.12 22.17
C GLU A 150 11.10 5.96 22.77
N ASN A 151 11.04 5.77 24.07
CA ASN A 151 11.63 4.60 24.74
C ASN A 151 10.74 3.35 24.57
N TRP A 152 10.47 3.00 23.33
CA TRP A 152 9.54 1.95 22.98
C TRP A 152 10.05 0.55 23.31
N ARG A 153 11.36 0.30 23.10
CA ARG A 153 11.92 -1.05 23.25
C ARG A 153 11.72 -1.62 24.65
N LYS A 154 11.92 -0.80 25.69
CA LYS A 154 11.67 -1.20 27.08
C LYS A 154 10.22 -1.63 27.30
N VAL A 155 9.28 -0.79 26.88
CA VAL A 155 7.84 -1.03 27.05
C VAL A 155 7.41 -2.31 26.33
N PHE A 156 7.85 -2.47 25.08
CA PHE A 156 7.51 -3.62 24.26
C PHE A 156 8.20 -4.91 24.74
N TYR A 157 9.48 -4.84 25.12
CA TYR A 157 10.21 -5.98 25.69
C TYR A 157 9.53 -6.49 26.97
N GLN A 158 9.20 -5.61 27.90
CA GLN A 158 8.51 -5.97 29.13
C GLN A 158 7.15 -6.62 28.87
N LYS A 159 6.38 -6.08 27.94
CA LYS A 159 5.06 -6.62 27.58
C LYS A 159 5.17 -7.94 26.84
N TYR A 160 5.91 -7.97 25.73
CA TYR A 160 5.83 -9.07 24.77
C TYR A 160 6.81 -10.21 25.01
N SER A 161 7.91 -10.00 25.77
CA SER A 161 8.86 -11.09 26.08
C SER A 161 8.19 -12.17 26.95
N ALA A 162 7.48 -11.77 28.01
CA ALA A 162 6.75 -12.70 28.87
C ALA A 162 5.57 -13.38 28.14
N VAL A 163 4.88 -12.61 27.28
CA VAL A 163 3.79 -13.15 26.42
C VAL A 163 4.33 -14.22 25.49
N LEU A 164 5.41 -13.95 24.76
CA LEU A 164 6.00 -14.95 23.86
C LEU A 164 6.45 -16.20 24.60
N ASP A 165 7.10 -16.04 25.77
CA ASP A 165 7.54 -17.16 26.60
C ASP A 165 6.38 -18.03 27.11
N SER A 166 5.18 -17.43 27.23
CA SER A 166 3.95 -18.16 27.59
C SER A 166 3.33 -18.87 26.38
N LEU A 167 3.32 -18.21 25.23
CA LEU A 167 2.67 -18.70 24.01
C LEU A 167 3.46 -19.80 23.30
N TYR A 168 4.80 -19.76 23.39
CA TYR A 168 5.65 -20.64 22.61
C TYR A 168 6.92 -21.07 23.36
N LYS A 169 7.16 -22.39 23.44
CA LYS A 169 8.30 -23.01 24.13
C LYS A 169 9.29 -23.72 23.17
N GLY A 170 9.01 -23.70 21.87
CA GLY A 170 9.84 -24.38 20.88
C GLY A 170 11.00 -23.52 20.34
N ASN A 171 11.68 -24.03 19.34
CA ASN A 171 12.86 -23.43 18.73
C ASN A 171 12.59 -22.82 17.34
N ASP A 172 11.37 -22.96 16.81
CA ASP A 172 10.98 -22.44 15.50
C ASP A 172 10.60 -20.97 15.62
N MET A 173 11.42 -20.11 14.99
CA MET A 173 11.25 -18.67 14.99
C MET A 173 9.96 -18.23 14.28
N MET A 174 9.57 -18.92 13.20
CA MET A 174 8.39 -18.56 12.43
C MET A 174 7.10 -18.86 13.20
N VAL A 175 7.05 -19.98 13.91
CA VAL A 175 5.93 -20.32 14.79
C VAL A 175 5.85 -19.35 15.98
N ALA A 176 7.00 -18.93 16.51
CA ALA A 176 7.08 -17.91 17.55
C ALA A 176 6.52 -16.57 17.08
N ALA A 177 6.95 -16.12 15.89
CA ALA A 177 6.47 -14.88 15.27
C ALA A 177 4.95 -14.94 15.01
N ASP A 178 4.46 -16.01 14.39
CA ASP A 178 3.05 -16.22 14.11
C ASP A 178 2.18 -16.20 15.37
N SER A 179 2.64 -16.88 16.44
CA SER A 179 1.94 -16.91 17.73
C SER A 179 1.82 -15.50 18.34
N LEU A 180 2.90 -14.72 18.27
CA LEU A 180 2.92 -13.38 18.83
C LEU A 180 2.09 -12.39 18.01
N ILE A 181 2.20 -12.41 16.68
CA ILE A 181 1.40 -11.52 15.79
C ILE A 181 -0.09 -11.82 15.97
N ARG A 182 -0.50 -13.09 16.01
CA ARG A 182 -1.90 -13.44 16.28
C ARG A 182 -2.38 -13.00 17.66
N PHE A 183 -1.52 -13.07 18.67
CA PHE A 183 -1.85 -12.52 19.99
C PHE A 183 -2.11 -11.01 19.91
N VAL A 184 -1.20 -10.24 19.28
CA VAL A 184 -1.34 -8.79 19.14
C VAL A 184 -2.62 -8.42 18.37
N LYS A 185 -2.93 -9.13 17.28
CA LYS A 185 -4.17 -8.92 16.51
C LYS A 185 -5.42 -9.08 17.36
N ARG A 186 -5.48 -10.11 18.20
CA ARG A 186 -6.64 -10.37 19.07
C ARG A 186 -6.78 -9.32 20.18
N GLU A 187 -5.66 -8.89 20.75
CA GLU A 187 -5.67 -7.93 21.85
C GLU A 187 -6.01 -6.51 21.40
N SER A 188 -5.51 -6.09 20.25
CA SER A 188 -5.55 -4.69 19.84
C SER A 188 -6.58 -4.42 18.75
N GLY A 189 -6.82 -5.38 17.86
CA GLY A 189 -7.51 -5.16 16.61
C GLY A 189 -6.68 -4.22 15.70
N TYR A 190 -7.15 -3.98 14.50
CA TYR A 190 -6.56 -2.99 13.59
C TYR A 190 -7.68 -2.29 12.82
N VAL A 191 -7.57 -0.97 12.62
CA VAL A 191 -8.49 -0.20 11.80
C VAL A 191 -7.75 0.27 10.57
N TYR A 192 -8.03 -0.34 9.44
CA TYR A 192 -7.43 0.06 8.18
C TYR A 192 -8.06 1.35 7.67
N SER A 193 -7.21 2.32 7.29
CA SER A 193 -7.63 3.57 6.68
C SER A 193 -6.50 4.09 5.77
N ASP A 194 -6.72 4.06 4.47
CA ASP A 194 -5.77 4.46 3.43
C ASP A 194 -5.74 5.96 3.13
N GLU A 195 -6.67 6.71 3.70
CA GLU A 195 -6.75 8.17 3.55
C GLU A 195 -5.75 8.93 4.47
N LEU A 196 -5.03 8.21 5.35
CA LEU A 196 -4.22 8.81 6.40
C LEU A 196 -2.73 8.82 6.03
N SER A 197 -2.27 9.87 5.37
CA SER A 197 -0.84 10.06 5.08
C SER A 197 -0.18 10.97 6.12
N LEU A 198 0.61 10.39 7.03
CA LEU A 198 1.36 11.09 8.07
C LEU A 198 2.81 10.60 8.14
N PRO A 199 3.70 11.27 8.90
CA PRO A 199 4.92 10.66 9.41
C PRO A 199 4.63 9.37 10.15
N HIS A 200 5.61 8.50 10.31
CA HIS A 200 5.45 7.28 11.12
C HIS A 200 4.90 7.62 12.52
N LEU A 201 3.93 6.84 12.99
CA LEU A 201 3.18 7.19 14.21
C LEU A 201 3.94 6.96 15.50
N GLY A 202 4.91 6.06 15.46
CA GLY A 202 5.66 5.63 16.63
C GLY A 202 5.01 4.48 17.40
N ALA A 203 5.84 3.75 18.12
CA ALA A 203 5.46 2.51 18.78
C ALA A 203 4.40 2.69 19.87
N LEU A 204 4.57 3.70 20.72
CA LEU A 204 3.68 3.93 21.85
C LEU A 204 2.29 4.40 21.42
N PHE A 205 2.22 5.13 20.29
CA PHE A 205 0.94 5.50 19.70
C PHE A 205 0.25 4.27 19.10
N LEU A 206 0.97 3.49 18.27
CA LEU A 206 0.43 2.28 17.63
C LEU A 206 0.01 1.21 18.63
N GLN A 207 0.70 1.10 19.77
CA GLN A 207 0.30 0.18 20.84
C GLN A 207 -1.10 0.48 21.40
N LYS A 208 -1.50 1.76 21.40
CA LYS A 208 -2.79 2.23 21.93
C LYS A 208 -3.86 2.39 20.85
N ASN A 209 -3.45 2.73 19.64
CA ASN A 209 -4.33 3.07 18.54
C ASN A 209 -3.82 2.37 17.27
N CYS A 210 -4.18 1.10 17.10
CA CYS A 210 -3.82 0.31 15.93
C CYS A 210 -4.63 0.79 14.71
N VAL A 211 -4.20 1.89 14.10
CA VAL A 211 -4.88 2.55 12.97
C VAL A 211 -3.87 3.04 11.94
N GLY A 212 -4.22 2.92 10.68
CA GLY A 212 -3.42 3.34 9.55
C GLY A 212 -3.65 2.44 8.34
N TYR A 213 -2.68 2.35 7.45
CA TYR A 213 -2.70 1.43 6.32
C TYR A 213 -1.52 0.44 6.38
N CYS A 214 -1.11 -0.15 5.28
CA CYS A 214 -0.09 -1.22 5.28
C CYS A 214 1.22 -0.83 5.98
N ARG A 215 1.67 0.44 5.88
CA ARG A 215 2.91 0.90 6.55
C ARG A 215 2.81 0.82 8.06
N GLU A 216 1.73 1.34 8.66
CA GLU A 216 1.56 1.37 10.12
C GLU A 216 1.38 -0.04 10.70
N SER A 217 0.77 -0.97 9.97
CA SER A 217 0.69 -2.38 10.38
C SER A 217 2.07 -3.05 10.32
N CYS A 218 2.88 -2.71 9.31
CA CYS A 218 4.29 -3.13 9.24
C CYS A 218 5.11 -2.59 10.41
N ASP A 219 4.98 -1.31 10.73
CA ASP A 219 5.69 -0.68 11.85
C ASP A 219 5.36 -1.36 13.18
N LEU A 220 4.07 -1.64 13.43
CA LEU A 220 3.64 -2.35 14.65
C LEU A 220 4.30 -3.73 14.74
N SER A 221 4.31 -4.49 13.63
CA SER A 221 4.97 -5.79 13.57
C SER A 221 6.48 -5.69 13.85
N VAL A 222 7.15 -4.67 13.28
CA VAL A 222 8.58 -4.43 13.50
C VAL A 222 8.87 -4.15 14.97
N TYR A 223 8.11 -3.27 15.63
CA TYR A 223 8.30 -2.98 17.07
C TYR A 223 8.10 -4.23 17.92
N VAL A 224 7.02 -4.97 17.69
CA VAL A 224 6.68 -6.18 18.43
C VAL A 224 7.78 -7.23 18.29
N LEU A 225 8.15 -7.59 17.06
CA LEU A 225 9.07 -8.70 16.78
C LEU A 225 10.51 -8.35 17.16
N ARG A 226 11.01 -7.13 16.83
CA ARG A 226 12.34 -6.68 17.25
C ARG A 226 12.48 -6.64 18.77
N SER A 227 11.43 -6.28 19.49
CA SER A 227 11.48 -6.23 20.96
C SER A 227 11.73 -7.58 21.62
N VAL A 228 11.40 -8.67 20.96
CA VAL A 228 11.57 -10.04 21.47
C VAL A 228 12.68 -10.82 20.75
N GLY A 229 13.51 -10.14 19.96
CA GLY A 229 14.68 -10.76 19.30
C GLY A 229 14.34 -11.59 18.05
N ILE A 230 13.25 -11.25 17.34
CA ILE A 230 12.92 -11.81 16.03
C ILE A 230 13.32 -10.79 14.95
N PRO A 231 14.18 -11.20 13.98
CA PRO A 231 14.71 -10.33 12.93
C PRO A 231 13.64 -10.01 11.88
N VAL A 232 13.24 -8.77 11.81
CA VAL A 232 12.17 -8.30 10.93
C VAL A 232 12.52 -6.98 10.28
N ALA A 233 12.12 -6.83 9.00
CA ALA A 233 12.21 -5.60 8.24
C ALA A 233 10.89 -5.32 7.50
N THR A 234 10.81 -4.17 6.86
CA THR A 234 9.71 -3.81 5.96
C THR A 234 10.24 -3.76 4.54
N ASP A 235 9.60 -4.53 3.66
CA ASP A 235 9.78 -4.46 2.22
C ASP A 235 8.59 -3.68 1.62
N PHE A 236 8.85 -2.96 0.53
CA PHE A 236 7.83 -2.12 -0.08
C PHE A 236 8.08 -1.90 -1.58
N ILE A 237 7.01 -1.51 -2.27
CA ILE A 237 7.03 -1.02 -3.65
C ILE A 237 6.67 0.47 -3.67
N ILE A 238 7.35 1.24 -4.51
CA ILE A 238 7.08 2.68 -4.67
C ILE A 238 5.73 2.91 -5.33
N SER A 239 5.44 2.16 -6.38
CA SER A 239 4.18 2.19 -7.11
C SER A 239 3.89 0.81 -7.68
N ALA A 240 2.68 0.33 -7.50
CA ALA A 240 2.25 -0.95 -8.02
C ALA A 240 1.95 -0.84 -9.52
N PRO A 241 2.53 -1.70 -10.38
CA PRO A 241 2.10 -1.81 -11.77
C PRO A 241 0.61 -2.10 -11.87
N GLU A 242 -0.08 -1.46 -12.83
CA GLU A 242 -1.52 -1.65 -13.10
C GLU A 242 -2.45 -1.36 -11.92
N ALA A 243 -1.93 -0.69 -10.87
CA ALA A 243 -2.68 -0.34 -9.67
C ALA A 243 -2.40 1.11 -9.25
N GLN A 244 -2.95 1.55 -8.14
CA GLN A 244 -2.70 2.86 -7.58
C GLN A 244 -1.86 2.75 -6.30
N GLY A 245 -0.83 3.60 -6.20
CA GLY A 245 -0.03 3.74 -5.00
C GLY A 245 0.98 2.61 -4.76
N GLY A 246 1.69 2.75 -3.66
CA GLY A 246 2.64 1.75 -3.17
C GLY A 246 2.00 0.72 -2.26
N HIS A 247 2.80 -0.22 -1.80
CA HIS A 247 2.41 -1.23 -0.81
C HIS A 247 3.60 -1.59 0.07
N SER A 248 3.34 -2.02 1.30
CA SER A 248 4.37 -2.44 2.25
C SER A 248 3.94 -3.73 2.94
N TRP A 249 4.89 -4.61 3.19
CA TRP A 249 4.74 -5.83 3.96
C TRP A 249 5.98 -6.10 4.81
N ASN A 250 5.89 -7.01 5.74
CA ASN A 250 7.03 -7.39 6.55
C ASN A 250 7.75 -8.61 5.99
N VAL A 251 9.03 -8.73 6.32
CA VAL A 251 9.84 -9.92 6.08
C VAL A 251 10.57 -10.32 7.35
N ILE A 252 10.57 -11.60 7.65
CA ILE A 252 11.44 -12.19 8.68
C ILE A 252 12.61 -12.83 7.97
N LYS A 253 13.82 -12.63 8.53
CA LYS A 253 15.03 -13.28 8.05
C LYS A 253 15.33 -14.49 8.91
N ASP A 254 15.45 -15.65 8.29
CA ASP A 254 16.00 -16.85 8.92
C ASP A 254 17.36 -17.23 8.31
N GLY A 255 17.95 -18.33 8.74
CA GLY A 255 19.25 -18.80 8.22
C GLY A 255 19.23 -19.21 6.74
N THR A 256 18.05 -19.33 6.12
CA THR A 256 17.86 -19.80 4.74
C THR A 256 17.48 -18.70 3.76
N GLY A 257 16.91 -17.59 4.24
CA GLY A 257 16.45 -16.50 3.39
C GLY A 257 15.51 -15.52 4.08
N ILE A 258 14.53 -15.04 3.33
CA ILE A 258 13.48 -14.14 3.82
C ILE A 258 12.12 -14.81 3.70
N ILE A 259 11.23 -14.54 4.64
CA ILE A 259 9.83 -15.02 4.64
C ILE A 259 8.93 -13.80 4.73
N PRO A 260 8.25 -13.42 3.61
CA PRO A 260 7.30 -12.32 3.60
C PRO A 260 6.04 -12.67 4.39
N PHE A 261 5.45 -11.68 5.07
CA PHE A 261 4.14 -11.80 5.70
C PHE A 261 3.44 -10.44 5.81
N GLU A 262 2.13 -10.46 5.89
CA GLU A 262 1.31 -9.29 6.24
C GLU A 262 0.69 -9.44 7.62
N TYR A 263 0.55 -8.30 8.31
CA TYR A 263 -0.07 -8.26 9.64
C TYR A 263 -1.50 -8.79 9.62
N ASP A 264 -2.29 -8.44 8.60
CA ASP A 264 -3.73 -8.75 8.54
C ASP A 264 -4.06 -10.05 7.81
N GLU A 265 -3.17 -10.59 7.00
CA GLU A 265 -3.45 -11.74 6.14
C GLU A 265 -2.64 -12.98 6.50
N GLY A 266 -3.30 -14.14 6.48
CA GLY A 266 -2.67 -15.44 6.57
C GLY A 266 -1.98 -15.76 7.89
N LYS A 267 -1.04 -16.68 7.81
CA LYS A 267 -0.11 -17.05 8.89
C LYS A 267 1.30 -16.68 8.48
N VAL A 268 2.08 -16.16 9.41
CA VAL A 268 3.50 -15.86 9.19
C VAL A 268 4.26 -17.08 8.65
N THR A 269 3.95 -18.27 9.14
CA THR A 269 4.58 -19.54 8.74
C THR A 269 4.30 -19.96 7.28
N GLN A 270 3.29 -19.41 6.64
CA GLN A 270 2.91 -19.78 5.26
C GLN A 270 3.56 -18.87 4.19
N GLY A 271 4.21 -17.79 4.64
CA GLY A 271 4.63 -16.73 3.74
C GLY A 271 3.45 -15.93 3.19
N TYR A 272 3.75 -14.89 2.43
CA TYR A 272 2.73 -14.03 1.84
C TYR A 272 3.07 -13.72 0.38
N ASP A 273 2.10 -13.89 -0.49
CA ASP A 273 2.15 -13.45 -1.87
C ASP A 273 0.75 -12.97 -2.31
N ASP A 274 0.58 -11.67 -2.39
CA ASP A 274 -0.67 -11.01 -2.79
C ASP A 274 -0.98 -11.12 -4.29
N LYS A 275 -0.15 -11.83 -5.05
CA LYS A 275 -0.27 -11.99 -6.52
C LYS A 275 -0.28 -10.67 -7.29
N ARG A 276 0.12 -9.59 -6.66
CA ARG A 276 0.26 -8.27 -7.27
C ARG A 276 1.59 -8.18 -8.00
N LEU A 277 1.60 -7.56 -9.17
CA LEU A 277 2.83 -7.14 -9.82
C LEU A 277 3.51 -6.07 -8.96
N LYS A 278 4.82 -6.14 -8.82
CA LYS A 278 5.60 -5.30 -7.91
C LYS A 278 6.60 -4.40 -8.65
N GLY A 279 7.08 -4.85 -9.80
CA GLY A 279 8.08 -4.14 -10.62
C GLY A 279 9.45 -4.07 -9.94
N LYS A 280 9.54 -3.35 -8.83
CA LYS A 280 10.74 -3.21 -8.00
C LYS A 280 10.39 -3.30 -6.53
N ILE A 281 11.21 -4.00 -5.74
CA ILE A 281 11.02 -4.16 -4.31
C ILE A 281 12.21 -3.56 -3.57
N TYR A 282 11.90 -2.73 -2.58
CA TYR A 282 12.89 -2.10 -1.72
C TYR A 282 12.68 -2.53 -0.27
N ARG A 283 13.79 -2.74 0.44
CA ARG A 283 13.81 -2.97 1.90
C ARG A 283 14.22 -1.73 2.63
N GLN A 284 13.45 -1.35 3.65
CA GLN A 284 13.85 -0.31 4.58
C GLN A 284 14.97 -0.82 5.49
N CYS A 285 16.09 -0.12 5.48
CA CYS A 285 17.28 -0.41 6.25
C CYS A 285 17.55 0.69 7.28
N PHE A 286 18.22 0.34 8.38
CA PHE A 286 18.75 1.33 9.31
C PHE A 286 20.13 1.81 8.88
N GLY A 287 20.96 0.90 8.40
CA GLY A 287 22.28 1.21 7.88
C GLY A 287 22.20 1.95 6.53
N LYS A 288 23.00 3.00 6.39
CA LYS A 288 23.15 3.70 5.11
C LYS A 288 23.64 2.74 4.04
N GLN A 289 22.91 2.61 2.95
CA GLN A 289 23.28 1.75 1.83
C GLN A 289 24.36 2.45 0.98
N LYS A 290 25.28 1.65 0.44
CA LYS A 290 26.33 2.13 -0.46
C LYS A 290 25.73 2.51 -1.81
N LYS A 291 25.01 3.62 -1.87
CA LYS A 291 24.73 4.31 -3.13
C LYS A 291 25.73 5.44 -3.22
N ASP A 292 26.33 5.63 -4.38
CA ASP A 292 27.04 6.87 -4.65
C ASP A 292 26.01 7.99 -4.83
N ILE A 293 25.53 8.49 -3.69
CA ILE A 293 24.59 9.60 -3.62
C ILE A 293 25.30 10.95 -3.54
N THR A 294 26.62 10.96 -3.59
CA THR A 294 27.41 12.18 -3.65
C THR A 294 27.08 12.90 -4.96
N GLY A 295 26.46 14.09 -4.87
CA GLY A 295 25.96 14.83 -6.01
C GLY A 295 24.52 14.49 -6.47
N ILE A 296 23.90 13.41 -5.95
CA ILE A 296 22.49 13.09 -6.22
C ILE A 296 21.54 13.79 -5.24
N MET A 297 21.96 13.98 -4.00
CA MET A 297 21.12 14.51 -2.92
C MET A 297 20.60 15.92 -3.20
N ASP A 298 21.39 16.76 -3.86
CA ASP A 298 21.06 18.16 -4.15
C ASP A 298 20.26 18.33 -5.45
N ARG A 299 20.02 17.23 -6.21
CA ARG A 299 19.31 17.28 -7.47
C ARG A 299 17.80 17.23 -7.25
N SER A 300 17.11 18.33 -7.60
CA SER A 300 15.67 18.44 -7.45
C SER A 300 14.89 17.55 -8.42
N GLU A 301 15.47 17.23 -9.57
CA GLU A 301 14.88 16.38 -10.61
C GLU A 301 14.76 14.90 -10.22
N ILE A 302 15.46 14.45 -9.16
CA ILE A 302 15.39 13.07 -8.69
C ILE A 302 14.34 12.94 -7.57
N PRO A 303 13.37 12.01 -7.70
CA PRO A 303 12.39 11.73 -6.65
C PRO A 303 13.04 11.46 -5.30
N ALA A 304 12.48 12.01 -4.23
CA ALA A 304 13.05 11.90 -2.87
C ALA A 304 13.26 10.46 -2.43
N ILE A 305 12.34 9.56 -2.78
CA ILE A 305 12.43 8.13 -2.42
C ILE A 305 13.61 7.46 -3.10
N LEU A 306 13.94 7.80 -4.34
CA LEU A 306 15.08 7.23 -5.07
C LEU A 306 16.43 7.77 -4.57
N LYS A 307 16.42 8.92 -3.90
CA LYS A 307 17.59 9.50 -3.20
C LYS A 307 17.75 8.97 -1.78
N PHE A 308 16.72 8.33 -1.21
CA PHE A 308 16.73 7.96 0.19
C PHE A 308 17.82 6.90 0.47
N PRO A 309 18.78 7.18 1.35
CA PRO A 309 19.97 6.34 1.49
C PRO A 309 19.73 5.08 2.33
N TYR A 310 18.59 4.95 2.98
CA TYR A 310 18.26 3.87 3.90
C TYR A 310 17.30 2.84 3.29
N ILE A 311 17.34 2.71 1.98
CA ILE A 311 16.62 1.65 1.26
C ILE A 311 17.60 0.83 0.42
N LYS A 312 17.38 -0.48 0.39
CA LYS A 312 18.11 -1.46 -0.41
C LYS A 312 17.17 -2.03 -1.47
N ASP A 313 17.60 -2.06 -2.72
CA ASP A 313 16.93 -2.87 -3.75
C ASP A 313 17.08 -4.35 -3.40
N VAL A 314 15.97 -5.04 -3.20
CA VAL A 314 15.89 -6.46 -2.88
C VAL A 314 15.08 -7.24 -3.90
N THR A 315 14.81 -6.65 -5.06
CA THR A 315 14.03 -7.27 -6.15
C THR A 315 14.58 -8.63 -6.53
N GLY A 316 15.92 -8.78 -6.56
CA GLY A 316 16.58 -10.04 -6.84
C GLY A 316 16.35 -11.14 -5.79
N GLU A 317 16.05 -10.78 -4.54
CA GLU A 317 15.69 -11.76 -3.49
C GLU A 317 14.31 -12.40 -3.75
N TYR A 318 13.45 -11.77 -4.57
CA TYR A 318 12.10 -12.25 -4.91
C TYR A 318 12.02 -12.91 -6.30
N PHE A 319 12.71 -12.34 -7.29
CA PHE A 319 12.52 -12.71 -8.70
C PHE A 319 13.80 -13.22 -9.37
N GLY A 320 14.91 -13.33 -8.60
CA GLY A 320 16.22 -13.63 -9.18
C GLY A 320 16.90 -12.40 -9.79
N GLU A 321 18.14 -12.59 -10.24
CA GLU A 321 18.92 -11.50 -10.85
C GLU A 321 18.55 -11.31 -12.32
N ASN A 322 17.63 -10.36 -12.57
CA ASN A 322 17.09 -10.02 -13.88
C ASN A 322 17.50 -8.58 -14.25
N SER A 323 18.78 -8.36 -14.55
CA SER A 323 19.27 -7.05 -15.01
C SER A 323 19.11 -6.94 -16.54
N VAL A 324 18.68 -5.77 -17.01
CA VAL A 324 18.42 -5.52 -18.42
C VAL A 324 19.04 -4.21 -18.87
N GLU A 325 19.59 -4.19 -20.07
CA GLU A 325 20.03 -2.97 -20.76
C GLU A 325 18.88 -2.48 -21.65
N ILE A 326 18.40 -1.26 -21.42
CA ILE A 326 17.30 -0.65 -22.14
C ILE A 326 17.79 0.51 -23.00
N GLU A 327 17.13 0.72 -24.14
CA GLU A 327 17.38 1.86 -25.03
C GLU A 327 16.64 3.10 -24.55
N VAL A 328 17.30 4.27 -24.62
CA VAL A 328 16.76 5.56 -24.22
C VAL A 328 17.13 6.64 -25.24
N ASP A 329 16.24 7.59 -25.46
CA ASP A 329 16.54 8.78 -26.28
C ASP A 329 17.41 9.74 -25.47
N GLU A 330 18.70 9.82 -25.82
CA GLU A 330 19.66 10.69 -25.16
C GLU A 330 19.34 12.19 -25.30
N THR A 331 18.61 12.58 -26.34
CA THR A 331 18.32 13.99 -26.61
C THR A 331 17.27 14.54 -25.64
N GLU A 332 16.41 13.67 -25.14
CA GLU A 332 15.34 13.99 -24.18
C GLU A 332 15.71 13.60 -22.74
N CYS A 333 16.83 12.91 -22.55
CA CYS A 333 17.26 12.37 -21.26
C CYS A 333 18.31 13.29 -20.60
N GLY A 334 18.14 13.57 -19.30
CA GLY A 334 19.19 14.16 -18.47
C GLY A 334 20.28 13.11 -18.18
N GLN A 335 20.99 13.22 -17.06
CA GLN A 335 22.03 12.25 -16.68
C GLN A 335 21.47 10.86 -16.31
N TYR A 336 20.21 10.80 -15.89
CA TYR A 336 19.55 9.59 -15.40
C TYR A 336 18.34 9.24 -16.25
N ALA A 337 18.24 7.99 -16.66
CA ALA A 337 17.03 7.39 -17.14
C ALA A 337 16.28 6.71 -15.97
N TYR A 338 14.97 6.79 -15.97
CA TYR A 338 14.14 6.19 -14.94
C TYR A 338 13.37 4.99 -15.51
N LEU A 339 13.20 3.97 -14.66
CA LEU A 339 12.34 2.84 -14.97
C LEU A 339 10.91 3.20 -14.53
N GLY A 340 10.01 3.28 -15.49
CA GLY A 340 8.60 3.60 -15.26
C GLY A 340 7.71 2.38 -15.27
N VAL A 341 6.69 2.37 -14.42
CA VAL A 341 5.54 1.47 -14.50
C VAL A 341 4.26 2.28 -14.61
N PHE A 342 3.26 1.74 -15.30
CA PHE A 342 1.95 2.37 -15.30
C PHE A 342 1.27 2.11 -13.95
N SER A 343 1.07 3.19 -13.20
CA SER A 343 0.37 3.18 -11.91
C SER A 343 -0.62 4.33 -11.92
N PHE A 344 -1.91 4.01 -11.86
CA PHE A 344 -2.99 4.98 -12.04
C PHE A 344 -2.74 6.32 -11.29
N PRO A 345 -2.87 7.48 -11.94
CA PRO A 345 -3.37 7.71 -13.32
C PRO A 345 -2.28 7.90 -14.39
N GLY A 346 -1.09 7.34 -14.25
CA GLY A 346 -0.02 7.53 -15.24
C GLY A 346 1.27 6.82 -14.91
N TRP A 347 2.31 7.10 -15.68
CA TRP A 347 3.63 6.54 -15.50
C TRP A 347 4.29 7.04 -14.22
N LYS A 348 4.87 6.14 -13.45
CA LYS A 348 5.58 6.41 -12.19
C LYS A 348 6.98 5.83 -12.23
N ALA A 349 7.98 6.66 -11.95
CA ALA A 349 9.34 6.20 -11.80
C ALA A 349 9.50 5.34 -10.54
N ILE A 350 10.01 4.13 -10.69
CA ILE A 350 10.23 3.19 -9.62
C ILE A 350 11.71 2.84 -9.41
N ASP A 351 12.58 3.13 -10.38
CA ASP A 351 14.03 3.00 -10.29
C ASP A 351 14.72 4.03 -11.20
N MET A 352 16.04 4.15 -11.09
CA MET A 352 16.84 5.01 -11.95
C MET A 352 18.23 4.43 -12.21
N ALA A 353 18.79 4.71 -13.38
CA ALA A 353 20.16 4.37 -13.72
C ALA A 353 20.82 5.50 -14.51
N LEU A 354 22.15 5.60 -14.42
CA LEU A 354 22.91 6.41 -15.36
C LEU A 354 22.78 5.80 -16.76
N HIS A 355 22.54 6.65 -17.76
CA HIS A 355 22.63 6.21 -19.14
C HIS A 355 23.95 6.61 -19.77
N GLN A 356 24.37 5.84 -20.74
CA GLN A 356 25.56 6.10 -21.54
C GLN A 356 25.34 5.61 -22.97
N ASN A 357 25.60 6.46 -23.96
CA ASN A 357 25.43 6.15 -25.39
C ASN A 357 24.02 5.58 -25.70
N GLY A 358 22.97 6.24 -25.21
CA GLY A 358 21.59 5.82 -25.44
C GLY A 358 21.15 4.53 -24.75
N LYS A 359 21.89 4.09 -23.73
CA LYS A 359 21.59 2.84 -23.02
C LYS A 359 21.65 3.04 -21.52
N ALA A 360 20.71 2.41 -20.80
CA ALA A 360 20.68 2.38 -19.34
C ALA A 360 20.55 0.94 -18.83
N ASN A 361 21.32 0.60 -17.78
CA ASN A 361 21.27 -0.72 -17.17
C ASN A 361 20.37 -0.70 -15.94
N MET A 362 19.19 -1.32 -16.04
CA MET A 362 18.24 -1.49 -14.95
C MET A 362 18.48 -2.84 -14.26
N LYS A 363 18.85 -2.79 -12.98
CA LYS A 363 19.16 -3.99 -12.20
C LYS A 363 17.88 -4.61 -11.63
N ASN A 364 17.82 -5.95 -11.69
CA ASN A 364 16.80 -6.73 -10.99
C ASN A 364 15.37 -6.24 -11.18
N ILE A 365 14.78 -6.48 -12.33
CA ILE A 365 13.37 -6.16 -12.60
C ILE A 365 12.49 -7.41 -12.51
N GLU A 366 11.22 -7.26 -12.19
CA GLU A 366 10.23 -8.35 -12.19
C GLU A 366 9.88 -8.73 -13.63
N PRO A 367 9.98 -10.03 -14.02
CA PRO A 367 9.51 -10.48 -15.32
C PRO A 367 8.00 -10.33 -15.50
N GLY A 368 7.53 -10.08 -16.73
CA GLY A 368 6.11 -10.00 -17.05
C GLY A 368 5.44 -8.65 -16.74
N VAL A 369 6.16 -7.70 -16.15
CA VAL A 369 5.70 -6.31 -15.98
C VAL A 369 6.02 -5.51 -17.23
N ILE A 370 5.09 -4.64 -17.64
CA ILE A 370 5.33 -3.66 -18.70
C ILE A 370 5.99 -2.42 -18.09
N TYR A 371 7.18 -2.12 -18.56
CA TYR A 371 7.97 -0.96 -18.18
C TYR A 371 8.10 0.02 -19.31
N VAL A 372 8.45 1.26 -18.99
CA VAL A 372 8.80 2.30 -19.97
C VAL A 372 10.00 3.10 -19.47
N PRO A 373 10.95 3.46 -20.37
CA PRO A 373 12.00 4.41 -20.04
C PRO A 373 11.41 5.81 -19.90
N LEU A 374 11.77 6.50 -18.81
CA LEU A 374 11.28 7.85 -18.50
C LEU A 374 12.44 8.82 -18.29
N ALA A 375 12.22 10.09 -18.65
CA ALA A 375 12.99 11.23 -18.18
C ALA A 375 12.17 12.07 -17.22
N SER A 376 12.87 12.76 -16.31
CA SER A 376 12.26 13.64 -15.33
C SER A 376 12.33 15.08 -15.80
N ASN A 377 11.28 15.85 -15.58
CA ASN A 377 11.35 17.30 -15.66
C ASN A 377 12.21 17.88 -14.51
N HIS A 378 12.50 19.20 -14.58
CA HIS A 378 13.41 19.88 -13.66
C HIS A 378 13.07 19.77 -12.17
N ASN A 379 11.91 19.30 -11.78
CA ASN A 379 11.49 19.21 -10.38
C ASN A 379 11.20 17.77 -9.90
N GLY A 380 11.46 16.75 -10.71
CA GLY A 380 11.27 15.34 -10.33
C GLY A 380 9.83 14.91 -10.06
N SER A 381 8.84 15.72 -10.43
CA SER A 381 7.43 15.45 -10.17
C SER A 381 6.65 14.98 -11.40
N LEU A 382 7.13 15.33 -12.59
CA LEU A 382 6.56 14.95 -13.87
C LEU A 382 7.58 14.14 -14.66
N PHE A 383 7.10 13.17 -15.38
CA PHE A 383 7.90 12.28 -16.22
C PHE A 383 7.30 12.23 -17.62
N HIS A 384 8.17 12.09 -18.61
CA HIS A 384 7.79 11.79 -19.99
C HIS A 384 8.57 10.58 -20.50
N THR A 385 8.04 9.91 -21.49
CA THR A 385 8.64 8.70 -22.07
C THR A 385 9.80 9.08 -22.99
N ILE A 386 10.89 8.32 -22.90
CA ILE A 386 12.11 8.47 -23.71
C ILE A 386 12.52 7.19 -24.40
N GLY A 387 11.56 6.32 -24.67
CA GLY A 387 11.74 5.04 -25.34
C GLY A 387 10.46 4.24 -25.37
N PHE A 388 10.49 3.12 -26.09
CA PHE A 388 9.32 2.25 -26.22
C PHE A 388 9.06 1.45 -24.93
N PRO A 389 7.79 1.19 -24.60
CA PRO A 389 7.45 0.25 -23.55
C PRO A 389 8.04 -1.15 -23.84
N PHE A 390 8.41 -1.84 -22.79
CA PHE A 390 9.00 -3.18 -22.89
C PHE A 390 8.59 -4.07 -21.72
N TRP A 391 8.76 -5.37 -21.89
CA TRP A 391 8.68 -6.33 -20.81
C TRP A 391 9.82 -7.36 -20.88
N LEU A 392 10.19 -7.91 -19.74
CA LEU A 392 11.12 -9.03 -19.67
C LEU A 392 10.33 -10.34 -19.73
N THR A 393 10.63 -11.14 -20.73
CA THR A 393 10.09 -12.49 -20.93
C THR A 393 11.17 -13.54 -20.70
N ASP A 394 10.80 -14.81 -20.70
CA ASP A 394 11.73 -15.95 -20.70
C ASP A 394 12.68 -15.98 -21.92
N LYS A 395 12.33 -15.28 -23.01
CA LYS A 395 13.12 -15.14 -24.23
C LYS A 395 13.93 -13.84 -24.30
N GLY A 396 13.90 -13.01 -23.25
CA GLY A 396 14.57 -11.71 -23.19
C GLY A 396 13.61 -10.53 -23.30
N LEU A 397 14.14 -9.35 -23.61
CA LEU A 397 13.35 -8.12 -23.72
C LEU A 397 12.47 -8.16 -24.99
N LYS A 398 11.20 -7.84 -24.81
CA LYS A 398 10.26 -7.57 -25.88
C LYS A 398 9.82 -6.12 -25.81
N TYR A 399 10.08 -5.35 -26.89
CA TYR A 399 9.62 -3.96 -27.00
C TYR A 399 8.27 -3.90 -27.72
N PHE A 400 7.44 -2.94 -27.31
CA PHE A 400 6.18 -2.59 -27.96
C PHE A 400 6.43 -1.37 -28.85
N GLN A 401 6.73 -1.64 -30.11
CA GLN A 401 7.00 -0.61 -31.12
C GLN A 401 5.83 -0.51 -32.10
N PRO A 402 5.52 0.70 -32.63
CA PRO A 402 4.51 0.86 -33.67
C PRO A 402 4.84 0.02 -34.90
N GLU A 403 3.86 -0.71 -35.41
CA GLU A 403 3.94 -1.46 -36.65
C GLU A 403 3.21 -0.71 -37.78
N LYS A 404 3.49 -1.07 -39.04
CA LYS A 404 2.80 -0.46 -40.19
C LYS A 404 1.37 -0.98 -40.36
N GLU A 405 1.11 -2.18 -39.87
CA GLU A 405 -0.21 -2.79 -39.90
C GLU A 405 -1.08 -2.14 -38.83
N VAL A 406 -2.29 -1.76 -39.19
CA VAL A 406 -3.27 -1.17 -38.31
C VAL A 406 -4.43 -2.11 -38.08
N GLU A 407 -4.85 -2.25 -36.85
CA GLU A 407 -6.04 -3.02 -36.48
C GLU A 407 -7.08 -2.08 -35.87
N THR A 408 -8.36 -2.41 -36.06
CA THR A 408 -9.43 -1.75 -35.32
C THR A 408 -9.59 -2.43 -33.98
N VAL A 409 -9.43 -1.66 -32.90
CA VAL A 409 -9.63 -2.15 -31.53
C VAL A 409 -10.86 -1.50 -30.91
N GLU A 410 -11.61 -2.28 -30.14
CA GLU A 410 -12.74 -1.79 -29.38
C GLU A 410 -12.30 -1.53 -27.93
N LEU A 411 -12.37 -0.28 -27.51
CA LEU A 411 -11.97 0.12 -26.16
C LEU A 411 -13.19 0.21 -25.24
N PHE A 412 -13.21 -0.58 -24.20
CA PHE A 412 -14.26 -0.57 -23.17
C PHE A 412 -13.87 0.21 -21.93
N ARG A 413 -12.57 0.39 -21.72
CA ARG A 413 -12.02 1.00 -20.49
C ARG A 413 -10.83 1.90 -20.81
N LYS A 414 -10.68 2.94 -19.98
CA LYS A 414 -9.52 3.84 -20.01
C LYS A 414 -8.26 3.19 -19.42
N TYR A 415 -8.43 2.27 -18.47
CA TYR A 415 -7.33 1.62 -17.72
C TYR A 415 -7.58 0.12 -17.55
N PRO A 416 -6.54 -0.69 -17.33
CA PRO A 416 -6.68 -2.13 -17.09
C PRO A 416 -7.64 -2.46 -15.94
N LEU A 417 -8.39 -3.55 -16.08
CA LEU A 417 -9.35 -4.00 -15.09
C LEU A 417 -8.63 -4.72 -13.95
N ARG A 418 -8.51 -4.06 -12.81
CA ARG A 418 -7.91 -4.63 -11.60
C ARG A 418 -8.72 -5.82 -11.09
N LYS A 419 -8.04 -6.80 -10.47
CA LYS A 419 -8.67 -7.98 -9.87
C LYS A 419 -9.79 -7.61 -8.89
N TRP A 420 -9.56 -6.61 -8.03
CA TRP A 420 -10.55 -6.13 -7.06
C TRP A 420 -11.75 -5.43 -7.72
N THR A 421 -11.51 -4.58 -8.71
CA THR A 421 -12.58 -3.95 -9.49
C THR A 421 -13.38 -4.98 -10.26
N ARG A 422 -12.72 -5.98 -10.88
CA ARG A 422 -13.38 -7.11 -11.54
C ARG A 422 -14.29 -7.86 -10.57
N PHE A 423 -13.80 -8.16 -9.37
CA PHE A 423 -14.59 -8.79 -8.32
C PHE A 423 -15.87 -7.99 -8.05
N HIS A 424 -15.76 -6.66 -7.80
CA HIS A 424 -16.93 -5.83 -7.51
C HIS A 424 -17.92 -5.73 -8.66
N ILE A 425 -17.44 -5.64 -9.91
CA ILE A 425 -18.31 -5.65 -11.08
C ILE A 425 -19.01 -7.00 -11.24
N SER A 426 -18.31 -8.12 -10.95
CA SER A 426 -18.87 -9.47 -11.08
C SER A 426 -19.88 -9.85 -9.99
N GLU A 427 -19.94 -9.08 -8.90
CA GLU A 427 -20.91 -9.33 -7.81
C GLU A 427 -22.37 -9.21 -8.28
N ILE A 428 -22.62 -8.47 -9.37
CA ILE A 428 -23.97 -8.32 -9.94
C ILE A 428 -24.46 -9.58 -10.70
N ILE A 429 -23.57 -10.53 -11.01
CA ILE A 429 -23.93 -11.77 -11.72
C ILE A 429 -24.95 -12.57 -10.91
N GLY A 430 -26.01 -13.01 -11.56
CA GLY A 430 -27.13 -13.73 -10.94
C GLY A 430 -28.20 -12.80 -10.34
N SER A 431 -27.95 -11.49 -10.30
CA SER A 431 -28.99 -10.53 -9.95
C SER A 431 -30.04 -10.47 -11.06
N HIS A 432 -31.28 -10.25 -10.68
CA HIS A 432 -32.40 -10.23 -11.62
C HIS A 432 -33.41 -9.14 -11.31
N LEU A 433 -34.22 -8.83 -12.29
CA LEU A 433 -35.36 -7.94 -12.18
C LEU A 433 -36.65 -8.71 -12.41
N ASP A 434 -37.53 -8.67 -11.42
CA ASP A 434 -38.87 -9.21 -11.48
C ASP A 434 -39.89 -8.07 -11.58
N VAL A 435 -41.00 -8.33 -12.27
CA VAL A 435 -42.12 -7.40 -12.41
C VAL A 435 -43.42 -8.04 -11.93
N SER A 436 -44.28 -7.24 -11.29
CA SER A 436 -45.54 -7.73 -10.76
C SER A 436 -46.58 -6.61 -10.66
N ASN A 437 -47.88 -6.98 -10.62
CA ASN A 437 -48.96 -6.08 -10.27
C ASN A 437 -49.43 -6.28 -8.81
N SER A 438 -48.70 -7.14 -8.07
CA SER A 438 -48.92 -7.35 -6.64
C SER A 438 -47.65 -7.08 -5.86
N LEU A 439 -47.75 -6.40 -4.72
CA LEU A 439 -46.59 -6.06 -3.85
C LEU A 439 -45.91 -7.27 -3.25
N ASP A 440 -46.60 -8.39 -3.10
CA ASP A 440 -46.05 -9.61 -2.55
C ASP A 440 -45.23 -10.44 -3.56
N PHE A 441 -45.24 -10.05 -4.84
CA PHE A 441 -44.54 -10.71 -5.95
C PHE A 441 -44.86 -12.20 -6.11
N ARG A 442 -45.97 -12.72 -5.55
CA ARG A 442 -46.39 -14.11 -5.71
C ARG A 442 -46.67 -14.53 -7.14
N GLN A 443 -47.07 -13.55 -7.97
CA GLN A 443 -47.27 -13.69 -9.41
C GLN A 443 -46.35 -12.69 -10.11
N SER A 444 -45.05 -12.97 -10.12
CA SER A 444 -44.05 -12.15 -10.82
C SER A 444 -43.65 -12.80 -12.13
N GLU A 445 -43.19 -11.96 -13.05
CA GLU A 445 -42.51 -12.33 -14.28
C GLU A 445 -41.05 -11.92 -14.17
N LEU A 446 -40.14 -12.83 -14.52
CA LEU A 446 -38.72 -12.50 -14.65
C LEU A 446 -38.52 -11.65 -15.91
N LEU A 447 -38.11 -10.40 -15.71
CA LEU A 447 -37.87 -9.49 -16.81
C LEU A 447 -36.45 -9.65 -17.40
N TYR A 448 -35.46 -9.79 -16.51
CA TYR A 448 -34.04 -9.96 -16.91
C TYR A 448 -33.20 -10.55 -15.77
N MET A 449 -32.17 -11.30 -16.15
CA MET A 449 -31.14 -11.79 -15.22
C MET A 449 -29.75 -11.51 -15.78
N VAL A 450 -28.84 -10.98 -14.96
CA VAL A 450 -27.45 -10.74 -15.34
C VAL A 450 -26.69 -12.05 -15.39
N ALA A 451 -26.32 -12.49 -16.58
CA ALA A 451 -25.66 -13.79 -16.80
C ALA A 451 -24.14 -13.73 -16.63
N ASP A 452 -23.53 -12.63 -17.10
CA ASP A 452 -22.08 -12.48 -17.19
C ASP A 452 -21.56 -11.18 -16.57
N THR A 453 -20.25 -11.10 -16.33
CA THR A 453 -19.59 -9.87 -15.88
C THR A 453 -19.78 -8.76 -16.91
N PRO A 454 -20.41 -7.62 -16.55
CA PRO A 454 -20.59 -6.49 -17.47
C PRO A 454 -19.23 -5.97 -17.99
N ARG A 455 -19.14 -5.71 -19.30
CA ARG A 455 -17.95 -5.13 -19.94
C ARG A 455 -17.95 -3.60 -19.94
N VAL A 456 -19.14 -3.01 -19.76
CA VAL A 456 -19.35 -1.55 -19.75
C VAL A 456 -20.11 -1.17 -18.48
N ASN A 457 -20.08 0.11 -18.10
CA ASN A 457 -20.87 0.59 -16.97
C ASN A 457 -22.37 0.71 -17.35
N TYR A 458 -22.68 1.19 -18.51
CA TYR A 458 -24.04 1.42 -19.00
C TYR A 458 -24.56 0.21 -19.78
N ASN A 459 -25.23 -0.73 -19.11
CA ASN A 459 -25.68 -1.98 -19.71
C ASN A 459 -27.16 -1.85 -20.09
N GLN A 460 -27.41 -1.75 -21.39
CA GLN A 460 -28.75 -1.64 -21.95
C GLN A 460 -29.28 -3.03 -22.32
N VAL A 461 -30.51 -3.32 -21.90
CA VAL A 461 -31.18 -4.60 -22.16
C VAL A 461 -32.59 -4.34 -22.70
N ILE A 462 -32.94 -4.95 -23.81
CA ILE A 462 -34.29 -4.96 -24.34
C ILE A 462 -35.08 -6.08 -23.69
N CYS A 463 -36.29 -5.75 -23.23
CA CYS A 463 -37.15 -6.64 -22.49
C CYS A 463 -38.49 -6.85 -23.22
N HIS A 464 -39.09 -8.01 -23.05
CA HIS A 464 -40.32 -8.42 -23.71
C HIS A 464 -41.39 -8.86 -22.67
N PRO A 465 -41.85 -7.94 -21.78
CA PRO A 465 -42.86 -8.30 -20.78
C PRO A 465 -44.19 -8.70 -21.42
N GLN A 466 -44.89 -9.64 -20.81
CA GLN A 466 -46.16 -10.15 -21.33
C GLN A 466 -47.29 -9.13 -21.26
N LYS A 467 -47.22 -8.22 -20.27
CA LYS A 467 -48.23 -7.16 -20.04
C LYS A 467 -47.60 -5.93 -19.38
N LYS A 468 -48.40 -4.95 -19.01
CA LYS A 468 -47.98 -3.81 -18.21
C LYS A 468 -47.87 -4.20 -16.75
N TYR A 469 -46.87 -3.64 -16.07
CA TYR A 469 -46.60 -3.88 -14.64
C TYR A 469 -46.41 -2.58 -13.89
N ARG A 470 -46.83 -2.59 -12.61
CA ARG A 470 -46.67 -1.45 -11.71
C ARG A 470 -45.41 -1.56 -10.84
N TYR A 471 -45.08 -2.77 -10.37
CA TYR A 471 -43.97 -2.96 -9.45
C TYR A 471 -42.81 -3.66 -10.14
N VAL A 472 -41.59 -3.17 -9.81
CA VAL A 472 -40.32 -3.77 -10.26
C VAL A 472 -39.50 -4.08 -9.04
N ARG A 473 -38.88 -5.26 -8.99
CA ARG A 473 -37.94 -5.62 -7.94
C ARG A 473 -36.59 -5.97 -8.55
N TYR A 474 -35.56 -5.24 -8.14
CA TYR A 474 -34.19 -5.72 -8.27
C TYR A 474 -33.89 -6.67 -7.12
N GLN A 475 -33.38 -7.85 -7.42
CA GLN A 475 -33.00 -8.88 -6.46
C GLN A 475 -31.60 -9.36 -6.76
N ALA A 476 -30.71 -9.33 -5.77
CA ALA A 476 -29.38 -9.91 -5.89
C ALA A 476 -29.42 -11.45 -5.87
N ALA A 477 -28.37 -12.10 -6.37
CA ALA A 477 -28.22 -13.54 -6.24
C ALA A 477 -28.25 -13.94 -4.76
N ALA A 478 -28.80 -15.14 -4.46
CA ALA A 478 -29.06 -15.57 -3.09
C ALA A 478 -27.81 -15.68 -2.20
N ASP A 479 -26.65 -15.87 -2.80
CA ASP A 479 -25.34 -15.98 -2.12
C ASP A 479 -24.55 -14.67 -2.07
N LYS A 480 -25.07 -13.57 -2.66
CA LYS A 480 -24.39 -12.27 -2.78
C LYS A 480 -25.21 -11.12 -2.21
N PRO A 481 -24.59 -10.09 -1.64
CA PRO A 481 -25.30 -8.84 -1.29
C PRO A 481 -25.75 -8.10 -2.56
N ALA A 482 -26.80 -7.30 -2.46
CA ALA A 482 -27.12 -6.35 -3.53
C ALA A 482 -25.97 -5.35 -3.71
N ARG A 483 -25.52 -5.16 -4.95
CA ARG A 483 -24.44 -4.24 -5.28
C ARG A 483 -24.65 -3.64 -6.67
N ILE A 484 -25.37 -2.53 -6.73
CA ILE A 484 -25.79 -1.87 -7.97
C ILE A 484 -25.68 -0.36 -7.82
N ALA A 485 -25.15 0.34 -8.84
CA ALA A 485 -25.03 1.79 -8.85
C ALA A 485 -26.30 2.46 -9.37
N GLU A 486 -26.81 2.07 -10.55
CA GLU A 486 -27.98 2.71 -11.15
C GLU A 486 -28.92 1.70 -11.80
N LEU A 487 -30.20 2.03 -11.79
CA LEU A 487 -31.25 1.32 -12.50
C LEU A 487 -32.20 2.30 -13.17
N MET A 488 -32.41 2.17 -14.49
CA MET A 488 -33.30 2.99 -15.27
C MET A 488 -34.27 2.10 -16.05
N LEU A 489 -35.51 2.54 -16.17
CA LEU A 489 -36.61 1.80 -16.81
C LEU A 489 -37.24 2.64 -17.93
N PHE A 490 -37.57 2.03 -19.08
CA PHE A 490 -38.08 2.72 -20.25
C PHE A 490 -39.28 2.01 -20.85
N ARG A 491 -40.24 2.79 -21.40
CA ARG A 491 -41.50 2.26 -22.00
C ARG A 491 -41.28 1.60 -23.36
N SER A 492 -40.32 2.09 -24.13
CA SER A 492 -39.97 1.58 -25.45
C SER A 492 -38.43 1.45 -25.59
N GLU A 493 -37.99 0.83 -26.66
CA GLU A 493 -36.58 0.68 -26.97
C GLU A 493 -35.89 2.01 -27.29
N GLU A 494 -36.65 2.92 -27.94
CA GLU A 494 -36.15 4.22 -28.39
C GLU A 494 -36.21 5.29 -27.31
N ASP A 495 -36.97 5.05 -26.21
CA ASP A 495 -37.12 6.05 -25.17
C ASP A 495 -35.74 6.40 -24.54
N THR A 496 -35.55 7.71 -24.34
CA THR A 496 -34.37 8.26 -23.64
C THR A 496 -34.74 8.82 -22.26
N VAL A 497 -36.02 8.91 -21.94
CA VAL A 497 -36.54 9.43 -20.67
C VAL A 497 -36.89 8.26 -19.76
N ASN A 498 -36.23 8.19 -18.61
CA ASN A 498 -36.48 7.18 -17.58
C ASN A 498 -37.92 7.27 -17.06
N LEU A 499 -38.54 6.11 -16.85
CA LEU A 499 -39.84 6.02 -16.15
C LEU A 499 -39.66 6.50 -14.71
N PRO A 500 -40.50 7.44 -14.23
CA PRO A 500 -40.47 7.82 -12.84
C PRO A 500 -40.96 6.68 -11.96
N PHE A 501 -40.25 6.45 -10.86
CA PHE A 501 -40.64 5.48 -9.85
C PHE A 501 -40.29 5.95 -8.44
N LYS A 502 -40.86 5.29 -7.43
CA LYS A 502 -40.52 5.47 -6.02
C LYS A 502 -39.97 4.17 -5.46
N ILE A 503 -38.92 4.25 -4.67
CA ILE A 503 -38.47 3.13 -3.84
C ILE A 503 -39.45 2.98 -2.69
N ILE A 504 -40.11 1.84 -2.59
CA ILE A 504 -41.15 1.58 -1.58
C ILE A 504 -40.73 0.55 -0.54
N ASN A 505 -39.75 -0.28 -0.85
CA ASN A 505 -39.19 -1.26 0.07
C ASN A 505 -37.80 -1.69 -0.39
N GLY A 506 -37.00 -2.30 0.50
CA GLY A 506 -35.69 -2.83 0.17
C GLY A 506 -34.94 -3.28 1.41
N SER A 507 -33.88 -4.07 1.20
CA SER A 507 -32.97 -4.51 2.25
C SER A 507 -32.27 -3.34 2.92
N GLU A 508 -31.83 -3.53 4.16
CA GLU A 508 -31.05 -2.55 4.90
C GLU A 508 -29.63 -2.41 4.30
N PRO A 509 -29.06 -1.21 4.31
CA PRO A 509 -27.70 -1.00 3.85
C PRO A 509 -26.68 -1.67 4.77
N CYS A 510 -25.50 -1.99 4.22
CA CYS A 510 -24.41 -2.63 4.93
C CYS A 510 -24.00 -1.83 6.17
N LYS A 511 -23.96 -2.48 7.32
CA LYS A 511 -23.60 -1.86 8.59
C LYS A 511 -22.21 -1.23 8.56
N GLY A 512 -22.13 0.00 9.02
CA GLY A 512 -20.88 0.77 9.04
C GLY A 512 -20.59 1.50 7.73
N ASN A 513 -21.47 1.40 6.73
CA ASN A 513 -21.33 2.10 5.45
C ASN A 513 -22.62 2.87 5.11
N GLU A 514 -22.86 3.96 5.85
CA GLU A 514 -24.08 4.78 5.77
C GLU A 514 -24.29 5.51 4.42
N LYS A 515 -23.32 5.43 3.51
CA LYS A 515 -23.37 6.06 2.18
C LYS A 515 -23.97 5.15 1.10
N GLU A 516 -23.98 3.84 1.31
CA GLU A 516 -24.35 2.84 0.31
C GLU A 516 -25.81 2.42 0.41
N VAL A 517 -26.68 3.44 0.46
CA VAL A 517 -28.14 3.30 0.65
C VAL A 517 -28.86 2.95 -0.66
N LYS A 518 -30.08 2.41 -0.55
CA LYS A 518 -30.88 1.99 -1.71
C LYS A 518 -31.29 3.15 -2.62
N GLU A 519 -31.32 4.36 -2.12
CA GLU A 519 -31.59 5.57 -2.89
C GLU A 519 -30.52 5.86 -3.96
N ASN A 520 -29.33 5.35 -3.79
CA ASN A 520 -28.24 5.50 -4.76
C ASN A 520 -28.52 4.84 -6.12
N ILE A 521 -29.48 3.90 -6.19
CA ILE A 521 -29.81 3.24 -7.47
C ILE A 521 -30.53 4.15 -8.48
N CYS A 522 -30.86 5.38 -8.13
CA CYS A 522 -31.55 6.34 -8.98
C CYS A 522 -31.15 7.79 -8.69
N ASP A 523 -29.94 8.03 -8.18
CA ASP A 523 -29.45 9.36 -7.85
C ASP A 523 -28.75 10.06 -9.02
N GLY A 524 -28.56 9.36 -10.14
CA GLY A 524 -27.89 9.85 -11.35
C GLY A 524 -26.37 9.87 -11.26
N ASN A 525 -25.81 9.27 -10.22
CA ASN A 525 -24.36 9.22 -10.00
C ASN A 525 -23.84 7.77 -10.10
N TYR A 526 -23.18 7.42 -11.18
CA TYR A 526 -22.68 6.07 -11.44
C TYR A 526 -21.56 5.59 -10.49
N LEU A 527 -21.06 6.46 -9.61
CA LEU A 527 -20.03 6.13 -8.62
C LEU A 527 -20.60 5.84 -7.23
N THR A 528 -21.82 6.27 -6.94
CA THR A 528 -22.56 5.82 -5.77
C THR A 528 -23.21 4.48 -6.08
N TYR A 529 -23.46 3.67 -5.06
CA TYR A 529 -24.12 2.38 -5.25
C TYR A 529 -24.85 1.96 -3.97
N PHE A 530 -25.79 1.07 -4.13
CA PHE A 530 -26.42 0.36 -3.02
C PHE A 530 -25.62 -0.90 -2.68
N LEU A 531 -25.36 -1.11 -1.38
CA LEU A 531 -24.81 -2.35 -0.84
C LEU A 531 -25.68 -2.82 0.32
N SER A 532 -26.33 -3.98 0.19
CA SER A 532 -27.13 -4.56 1.27
C SER A 532 -26.27 -5.22 2.35
N ASP A 533 -26.77 -5.23 3.61
CA ASP A 533 -26.16 -5.94 4.72
C ASP A 533 -26.30 -7.48 4.54
N GLU A 534 -27.42 -7.91 4.00
CA GLU A 534 -27.74 -9.32 3.78
C GLU A 534 -27.44 -9.79 2.36
N LYS A 535 -27.21 -11.09 2.21
CA LYS A 535 -27.19 -11.77 0.92
C LYS A 535 -28.60 -11.89 0.37
N GLY A 536 -28.73 -11.90 -0.98
CA GLY A 536 -30.05 -11.86 -1.62
C GLY A 536 -30.77 -10.54 -1.39
N GLY A 537 -30.03 -9.45 -1.14
CA GLY A 537 -30.63 -8.12 -0.92
C GLY A 537 -31.44 -7.64 -2.11
N TYR A 538 -32.46 -6.82 -1.87
CA TYR A 538 -33.40 -6.38 -2.89
C TYR A 538 -33.81 -4.91 -2.73
N VAL A 539 -34.37 -4.36 -3.82
CA VAL A 539 -35.04 -3.05 -3.83
C VAL A 539 -36.31 -3.17 -4.65
N THR A 540 -37.44 -2.68 -4.11
CA THR A 540 -38.75 -2.68 -4.78
C THR A 540 -39.17 -1.26 -5.18
N LEU A 541 -39.53 -1.11 -6.44
CA LEU A 541 -39.91 0.14 -7.08
C LEU A 541 -41.40 0.14 -7.40
N ASP A 542 -42.08 1.28 -7.22
CA ASP A 542 -43.47 1.51 -7.62
C ASP A 542 -43.51 2.57 -8.74
N LEU A 543 -43.98 2.22 -9.91
CA LEU A 543 -44.19 3.12 -11.07
C LEU A 543 -45.45 3.99 -10.92
N GLY A 544 -46.23 3.79 -9.86
CA GLY A 544 -47.48 4.51 -9.60
C GLY A 544 -48.67 4.03 -10.43
N LYS A 545 -48.45 3.39 -11.55
CA LYS A 545 -49.45 2.76 -12.44
C LYS A 545 -48.84 1.67 -13.28
N ASP A 546 -49.67 0.89 -13.96
CA ASP A 546 -49.23 -0.16 -14.86
C ASP A 546 -48.54 0.43 -16.12
N GLU A 547 -47.29 0.12 -16.35
CA GLU A 547 -46.47 0.60 -17.47
C GLU A 547 -45.82 -0.56 -18.24
N TRP A 548 -45.59 -0.34 -19.53
CA TRP A 548 -44.69 -1.18 -20.30
C TRP A 548 -43.24 -0.91 -19.88
N ILE A 549 -42.43 -1.96 -19.70
CA ILE A 549 -41.01 -1.86 -19.41
C ILE A 549 -40.26 -2.65 -20.48
N LYS A 550 -39.99 -1.98 -21.62
CA LYS A 550 -39.41 -2.62 -22.81
C LYS A 550 -37.89 -2.47 -22.89
N LYS A 551 -37.30 -1.57 -22.13
CA LYS A 551 -35.85 -1.43 -21.99
C LYS A 551 -35.52 -1.12 -20.54
N ILE A 552 -34.45 -1.73 -20.08
CA ILE A 552 -33.80 -1.41 -18.81
C ILE A 552 -32.36 -1.01 -19.06
N VAL A 553 -31.83 -0.16 -18.19
CA VAL A 553 -30.40 0.11 -18.10
C VAL A 553 -29.99 -0.11 -16.67
N TYR A 554 -28.93 -0.88 -16.48
CA TYR A 554 -28.33 -1.04 -15.17
C TYR A 554 -26.84 -0.70 -15.20
N VAL A 555 -26.35 -0.14 -14.10
CA VAL A 555 -24.95 0.21 -13.87
C VAL A 555 -24.46 -0.61 -12.69
N PRO A 556 -23.48 -1.51 -12.89
CA PRO A 556 -22.86 -2.22 -11.76
C PRO A 556 -22.01 -1.26 -10.93
N ARG A 557 -21.65 -1.63 -9.70
CA ARG A 557 -20.58 -0.93 -8.99
C ARG A 557 -19.32 -0.91 -9.87
N ASN A 558 -18.72 0.26 -10.06
CA ASN A 558 -17.62 0.47 -10.99
C ASN A 558 -16.59 1.46 -10.43
N ASP A 559 -15.56 1.77 -11.23
CA ASP A 559 -14.44 2.65 -10.88
C ASP A 559 -14.30 3.84 -11.84
N GLU A 560 -15.37 4.19 -12.57
CA GLU A 560 -15.42 5.29 -13.56
C GLU A 560 -14.44 5.15 -14.74
N ASN A 561 -13.80 4.00 -14.89
CA ASN A 561 -12.80 3.78 -15.94
C ASN A 561 -13.36 3.15 -17.22
N PHE A 562 -14.66 3.04 -17.35
CA PHE A 562 -15.31 2.64 -18.59
C PHE A 562 -15.34 3.79 -19.61
N ILE A 563 -15.40 3.43 -20.89
CA ILE A 563 -15.68 4.38 -21.96
C ILE A 563 -17.15 4.75 -21.88
N SER A 564 -17.44 6.03 -21.86
CA SER A 564 -18.80 6.59 -21.73
C SER A 564 -19.26 7.23 -23.03
N MET A 565 -20.54 7.08 -23.38
CA MET A 565 -21.13 7.70 -24.55
C MET A 565 -21.08 9.23 -24.48
N GLY A 566 -20.78 9.88 -25.61
CA GLY A 566 -20.73 11.33 -25.72
C GLY A 566 -19.45 11.98 -25.18
N HIS A 567 -18.46 11.19 -24.75
CA HIS A 567 -17.15 11.70 -24.32
C HIS A 567 -16.13 11.50 -25.43
N GLU A 568 -15.22 12.46 -25.56
CA GLU A 568 -14.03 12.35 -26.41
C GLU A 568 -12.86 11.79 -25.60
N TYR A 569 -12.05 10.96 -26.22
CA TYR A 569 -10.90 10.32 -25.60
C TYR A 569 -9.68 10.48 -26.49
N GLU A 570 -8.54 10.76 -25.86
CA GLU A 570 -7.24 10.71 -26.51
C GLU A 570 -6.47 9.47 -26.05
N LEU A 571 -5.81 8.80 -26.96
CA LEU A 571 -4.92 7.68 -26.68
C LEU A 571 -3.48 8.19 -26.61
N PHE A 572 -2.86 8.00 -25.46
CA PHE A 572 -1.44 8.33 -25.25
C PHE A 572 -0.63 7.03 -25.17
N TYR A 573 0.56 7.03 -25.77
CA TYR A 573 1.52 5.92 -25.72
C TYR A 573 2.95 6.43 -25.55
#